data_7c646690f6bd8fb252def9d5a3d190c9
#
_entry.id   7c646690f6bd8fb252def9d5a3d190c9
#
_cell.length_a   1.000
_cell.length_b   1.000
_cell.length_c   1.000
_cell.angle_alpha   90.00
_cell.angle_beta   90.00
_cell.angle_gamma   90.00
#
_symmetry.space_group_name_H-M   'P 1'
#
loop_
_entity.id
_entity.type
_entity.pdbx_description
1 polymer ?
#
loop_
_entity_poly.entity_id
_entity_poly.type
_entity_poly.pdbx_seq_one_letter_code
_entity_poly.pdbx_strand_id
1 'polypeptide(L)'
;MGKKVSLEKTKMGVIGYLLVAFVVLFAVFPIYWLLITSFKPKMEWIANPPIWFPRRPILVNYEIIFFETATTAEYVLGSFLWFKPATDAFINSAIVAGFGTILAVVVGTLAALGVSRHGIGGNTFMGLVLMLRMAPPMVAIIPLALFYSVLGFADTHHGLILAYATFTMPYVVWIIKSFIDEVPKELEESARLDGLSPLAAHFKVTLPLIKGGILATSLFVWILNWSEYLFAVMLTHGNVVTLPVQITKYQTFMGTLYGPQAALAILAVIPLVVFGIIIRKHLARGLTFGAIKG
;
A
#
# COMPACT_ATOMS: atom_id res chain seq x y z
N MET A 1 -20.73 6.97 -42.82
CA MET A 1 -20.89 8.34 -42.29
C MET A 1 -20.80 8.28 -40.77
N GLY A 2 -19.60 8.40 -40.24
CA GLY A 2 -19.35 8.32 -38.79
C GLY A 2 -19.55 9.70 -38.15
N LYS A 3 -20.57 9.87 -37.32
CA LYS A 3 -20.73 11.04 -36.47
C LYS A 3 -19.57 11.06 -35.43
N LYS A 4 -18.63 11.99 -35.56
CA LYS A 4 -17.71 12.37 -34.51
C LYS A 4 -18.55 12.95 -33.37
N VAL A 5 -18.70 12.19 -32.28
CA VAL A 5 -19.19 12.73 -30.99
C VAL A 5 -18.09 13.65 -30.49
N SER A 6 -18.24 14.95 -30.68
CA SER A 6 -17.42 15.95 -30.01
C SER A 6 -17.81 15.92 -28.53
N LEU A 7 -16.91 15.47 -27.67
CA LEU A 7 -17.01 15.70 -26.24
C LEU A 7 -16.97 17.22 -26.03
N GLU A 8 -18.13 17.83 -25.97
CA GLU A 8 -18.28 19.21 -25.50
C GLU A 8 -17.66 19.27 -24.10
N LYS A 9 -16.57 20.02 -23.98
CA LYS A 9 -15.98 20.35 -22.67
C LYS A 9 -17.02 21.21 -21.92
N THR A 10 -17.89 20.56 -21.19
CA THR A 10 -18.85 21.24 -20.31
C THR A 10 -18.01 22.05 -19.31
N LYS A 11 -17.97 23.36 -19.49
CA LYS A 11 -17.31 24.26 -18.54
C LYS A 11 -18.06 24.11 -17.21
N MET A 12 -17.37 23.61 -16.20
CA MET A 12 -17.94 23.55 -14.85
C MET A 12 -18.32 24.97 -14.42
N GLY A 13 -19.54 25.13 -13.92
CA GLY A 13 -19.99 26.41 -13.35
C GLY A 13 -19.17 26.76 -12.07
N VAL A 14 -19.25 27.99 -11.62
CA VAL A 14 -18.56 28.48 -10.41
C VAL A 14 -18.78 27.56 -9.20
N ILE A 15 -20.00 27.05 -9.03
CA ILE A 15 -20.34 26.10 -7.94
C ILE A 15 -19.51 24.81 -8.06
N GLY A 16 -19.31 24.30 -9.28
CA GLY A 16 -18.47 23.11 -9.49
C GLY A 16 -17.02 23.33 -9.07
N TYR A 17 -16.44 24.49 -9.39
CA TYR A 17 -15.08 24.84 -8.96
C TYR A 17 -14.98 25.00 -7.44
N LEU A 18 -15.99 25.60 -6.79
CA LEU A 18 -16.05 25.74 -5.33
C LEU A 18 -16.12 24.37 -4.64
N LEU A 19 -16.95 23.46 -5.15
CA LEU A 19 -17.04 22.10 -4.63
C LEU A 19 -15.70 21.34 -4.76
N VAL A 20 -15.05 21.42 -5.93
CA VAL A 20 -13.73 20.81 -6.12
C VAL A 20 -12.71 21.42 -5.16
N ALA A 21 -12.66 22.72 -5.03
CA ALA A 21 -11.77 23.42 -4.10
C ALA A 21 -12.00 22.96 -2.65
N PHE A 22 -13.26 22.87 -2.23
CA PHE A 22 -13.61 22.39 -0.90
C PHE A 22 -13.14 20.94 -0.67
N VAL A 23 -13.39 20.03 -1.62
CA VAL A 23 -12.96 18.63 -1.51
C VAL A 23 -11.44 18.54 -1.44
N VAL A 24 -10.72 19.31 -2.26
CA VAL A 24 -9.25 19.35 -2.25
C VAL A 24 -8.73 19.87 -0.91
N LEU A 25 -9.25 20.97 -0.41
CA LEU A 25 -8.86 21.54 0.89
C LEU A 25 -9.13 20.55 2.02
N PHE A 26 -10.28 19.91 2.02
CA PHE A 26 -10.65 18.91 3.02
C PHE A 26 -9.71 17.69 2.98
N ALA A 27 -9.35 17.21 1.78
CA ALA A 27 -8.44 16.08 1.60
C ALA A 27 -6.98 16.41 1.98
N VAL A 28 -6.53 17.65 1.72
CA VAL A 28 -5.16 18.10 2.02
C VAL A 28 -4.99 18.49 3.49
N PHE A 29 -6.06 18.89 4.16
CA PHE A 29 -6.01 19.40 5.54
C PHE A 29 -5.34 18.43 6.54
N PRO A 30 -5.65 17.12 6.58
CA PRO A 30 -4.97 16.20 7.50
C PRO A 30 -3.45 16.12 7.25
N ILE A 31 -3.04 16.13 5.99
CA ILE A 31 -1.62 16.10 5.60
C ILE A 31 -0.92 17.38 6.03
N TYR A 32 -1.57 18.53 5.78
CA TYR A 32 -1.10 19.83 6.26
C TYR A 32 -0.92 19.83 7.78
N TRP A 33 -1.92 19.32 8.53
CA TRP A 33 -1.87 19.28 10.00
C TRP A 33 -0.72 18.40 10.52
N LEU A 34 -0.50 17.24 9.92
CA LEU A 34 0.65 16.38 10.24
C LEU A 34 1.96 17.11 9.94
N LEU A 35 2.05 17.76 8.78
CA LEU A 35 3.25 18.46 8.37
C LEU A 35 3.62 19.57 9.35
N ILE A 36 2.67 20.45 9.72
CA ILE A 36 2.97 21.51 10.68
C ILE A 36 3.26 20.96 12.08
N THR A 37 2.56 19.86 12.48
CA THR A 37 2.76 19.25 13.79
C THR A 37 4.15 18.64 13.92
N SER A 38 4.72 18.14 12.83
CA SER A 38 6.09 17.60 12.81
C SER A 38 7.17 18.64 13.12
N PHE A 39 6.87 19.94 12.95
CA PHE A 39 7.78 21.04 13.27
C PHE A 39 7.43 21.78 14.58
N LYS A 40 6.33 21.39 15.26
CA LYS A 40 5.93 22.06 16.51
C LYS A 40 6.74 21.58 17.71
N PRO A 41 7.13 22.48 18.63
CA PRO A 41 7.61 22.10 19.96
C PRO A 41 6.47 21.47 20.80
N LYS A 42 6.83 20.68 21.82
CA LYS A 42 5.88 19.91 22.64
C LYS A 42 4.72 20.74 23.19
N MET A 43 4.99 21.96 23.62
CA MET A 43 3.98 22.87 24.19
C MET A 43 2.91 23.31 23.19
N GLU A 44 3.17 23.17 21.89
CA GLU A 44 2.26 23.60 20.82
C GLU A 44 1.41 22.46 20.25
N TRP A 45 1.70 21.20 20.59
CA TRP A 45 1.01 20.04 20.00
C TRP A 45 -0.49 20.04 20.27
N ILE A 46 -0.85 20.33 21.55
CA ILE A 46 -2.23 20.30 22.06
C ILE A 46 -2.68 21.67 22.60
N ALA A 47 -2.07 22.75 22.10
CA ALA A 47 -2.43 24.10 22.53
C ALA A 47 -3.90 24.43 22.23
N ASN A 48 -4.55 25.09 23.16
CA ASN A 48 -5.90 25.63 23.00
C ASN A 48 -5.87 27.16 23.19
N PRO A 49 -6.18 27.96 22.16
CA PRO A 49 -6.63 27.57 20.81
C PRO A 49 -5.52 26.89 19.99
N PRO A 50 -5.90 26.09 18.96
CA PRO A 50 -4.93 25.39 18.12
C PRO A 50 -3.98 26.35 17.40
N ILE A 51 -2.70 26.01 17.40
CA ILE A 51 -1.67 26.80 16.70
C ILE A 51 -1.56 26.29 15.26
N TRP A 52 -1.95 27.11 14.29
CA TRP A 52 -1.96 26.77 12.86
C TRP A 52 -0.59 26.79 12.20
N PHE A 53 0.36 27.56 12.73
CA PHE A 53 1.75 27.61 12.30
C PHE A 53 2.64 27.58 13.53
N PRO A 54 3.71 26.75 13.56
CA PRO A 54 4.60 26.72 14.71
C PRO A 54 5.25 28.08 14.94
N ARG A 55 5.21 28.59 16.17
CA ARG A 55 5.80 29.88 16.53
C ARG A 55 7.34 29.82 16.42
N ARG A 56 7.91 28.67 16.71
CA ARG A 56 9.33 28.36 16.56
C ARG A 56 9.47 26.97 15.96
N PRO A 57 9.58 26.84 14.63
CA PRO A 57 9.76 25.53 13.98
C PRO A 57 11.05 24.86 14.50
N ILE A 58 10.94 23.57 14.85
CA ILE A 58 12.06 22.77 15.34
C ILE A 58 12.23 21.51 14.48
N LEU A 59 13.48 21.03 14.33
CA LEU A 59 13.80 19.77 13.65
C LEU A 59 14.00 18.60 14.62
N VAL A 60 13.98 18.85 15.91
CA VAL A 60 14.20 17.85 16.96
C VAL A 60 13.25 16.65 16.82
N ASN A 61 12.03 16.85 16.36
CA ASN A 61 11.09 15.75 16.11
C ASN A 61 11.59 14.76 15.05
N TYR A 62 12.37 15.23 14.08
CA TYR A 62 13.01 14.40 13.06
C TYR A 62 14.32 13.78 13.58
N GLU A 63 15.07 14.49 14.40
CA GLU A 63 16.28 13.97 15.03
C GLU A 63 15.98 12.79 15.92
N ILE A 64 14.92 12.86 16.76
CA ILE A 64 14.44 11.75 17.62
C ILE A 64 14.12 10.49 16.82
N ILE A 65 13.63 10.61 15.60
CA ILE A 65 13.26 9.47 14.75
C ILE A 65 14.51 8.70 14.31
N PHE A 66 15.60 9.40 14.01
CA PHE A 66 16.78 8.80 13.38
C PHE A 66 17.94 8.57 14.34
N PHE A 67 18.02 9.33 15.44
CA PHE A 67 19.16 9.30 16.34
C PHE A 67 18.74 8.99 17.77
N GLU A 68 19.35 7.99 18.38
CA GLU A 68 19.22 7.67 19.81
C GLU A 68 20.10 8.63 20.63
N THR A 69 19.83 9.93 20.60
CA THR A 69 20.59 10.86 21.45
C THR A 69 19.84 11.13 22.75
N ALA A 70 20.47 10.80 23.87
CA ALA A 70 19.92 11.05 25.22
C ALA A 70 19.53 12.51 25.43
N THR A 71 20.30 13.46 24.87
CA THR A 71 20.03 14.90 24.90
C THR A 71 18.76 15.29 24.17
N THR A 72 18.43 14.62 23.07
CA THR A 72 17.23 14.89 22.28
C THR A 72 15.98 14.33 23.01
N ALA A 73 16.12 13.16 23.61
CA ALA A 73 15.05 12.56 24.42
C ALA A 73 14.75 13.38 25.67
N GLU A 74 15.77 13.92 26.34
CA GLU A 74 15.63 14.76 27.54
C GLU A 74 14.89 16.08 27.25
N TYR A 75 15.20 16.73 26.15
CA TYR A 75 14.57 18.00 25.75
C TYR A 75 13.09 17.85 25.40
N VAL A 76 12.70 16.73 24.78
CA VAL A 76 11.33 16.52 24.30
C VAL A 76 10.49 15.72 25.29
N LEU A 77 11.07 14.81 26.06
CA LEU A 77 10.35 13.74 26.75
C LEU A 77 10.52 13.72 28.27
N GLY A 78 11.49 14.51 28.83
CA GLY A 78 11.78 14.41 30.27
C GLY A 78 12.17 12.97 30.63
N SER A 79 13.28 12.54 30.11
CA SER A 79 14.22 11.53 30.61
C SER A 79 13.99 10.02 30.54
N PHE A 80 13.00 9.37 29.96
CA PHE A 80 12.98 7.88 30.09
C PHE A 80 12.50 7.05 28.89
N LEU A 81 12.40 7.59 27.69
CA LEU A 81 11.90 6.80 26.57
C LEU A 81 12.99 6.54 25.49
N TRP A 82 13.54 5.34 25.52
CA TRP A 82 14.42 4.85 24.46
C TRP A 82 13.59 4.39 23.27
N PHE A 83 13.65 5.13 22.17
CA PHE A 83 13.07 4.70 20.89
C PHE A 83 14.17 4.18 19.99
N LYS A 84 13.98 2.97 19.43
CA LYS A 84 14.86 2.50 18.38
C LYS A 84 14.74 3.42 17.17
N PRO A 85 15.84 3.72 16.46
CA PRO A 85 15.81 4.50 15.23
C PRO A 85 14.79 3.94 14.25
N ALA A 86 14.05 4.82 13.58
CA ALA A 86 13.06 4.41 12.58
C ALA A 86 13.69 3.90 11.28
N THR A 87 15.01 4.01 11.10
CA THR A 87 15.76 3.45 9.96
C THR A 87 15.46 1.97 9.76
N ASP A 88 15.49 1.19 10.84
CA ASP A 88 15.18 -0.25 10.78
C ASP A 88 13.73 -0.48 10.34
N ALA A 89 12.80 0.33 10.83
CA ALA A 89 11.40 0.25 10.45
C ALA A 89 11.17 0.57 8.96
N PHE A 90 11.93 1.53 8.40
CA PHE A 90 11.93 1.81 6.96
C PHE A 90 12.44 0.63 6.16
N ILE A 91 13.58 0.07 6.55
CA ILE A 91 14.20 -1.08 5.88
C ILE A 91 13.25 -2.30 5.95
N ASN A 92 12.73 -2.60 7.13
CA ASN A 92 11.81 -3.70 7.33
C ASN A 92 10.53 -3.54 6.49
N SER A 93 9.93 -2.34 6.48
CA SER A 93 8.76 -2.07 5.64
C SER A 93 9.08 -2.22 4.15
N ALA A 94 10.24 -1.74 3.69
CA ALA A 94 10.65 -1.88 2.29
C ALA A 94 10.86 -3.35 1.90
N ILE A 95 11.51 -4.14 2.75
CA ILE A 95 11.73 -5.58 2.54
C ILE A 95 10.37 -6.30 2.51
N VAL A 96 9.56 -6.14 3.56
CA VAL A 96 8.33 -6.92 3.72
C VAL A 96 7.30 -6.52 2.66
N ALA A 97 7.07 -5.22 2.44
CA ALA A 97 6.14 -4.77 1.41
C ALA A 97 6.63 -5.11 -0.01
N GLY A 98 7.94 -4.97 -0.27
CA GLY A 98 8.54 -5.28 -1.57
C GLY A 98 8.43 -6.77 -1.91
N PHE A 99 9.00 -7.63 -1.07
CA PHE A 99 8.98 -9.07 -1.32
C PHE A 99 7.58 -9.69 -1.18
N GLY A 100 6.76 -9.20 -0.24
CA GLY A 100 5.35 -9.61 -0.13
C GLY A 100 4.57 -9.31 -1.40
N THR A 101 4.78 -8.14 -2.00
CA THR A 101 4.17 -7.76 -3.28
C THR A 101 4.67 -8.63 -4.42
N ILE A 102 5.99 -8.83 -4.55
CA ILE A 102 6.55 -9.69 -5.59
C ILE A 102 5.96 -11.10 -5.52
N LEU A 103 5.94 -11.68 -4.33
CA LEU A 103 5.40 -13.01 -4.11
C LEU A 103 3.91 -13.10 -4.47
N ALA A 104 3.11 -12.14 -3.99
CA ALA A 104 1.68 -12.08 -4.28
C ALA A 104 1.42 -11.93 -5.80
N VAL A 105 2.17 -11.05 -6.47
CA VAL A 105 2.00 -10.79 -7.91
C VAL A 105 2.42 -11.98 -8.75
N VAL A 106 3.55 -12.60 -8.45
CA VAL A 106 4.02 -13.78 -9.20
C VAL A 106 3.04 -14.94 -9.06
N VAL A 107 2.73 -15.34 -7.83
CA VAL A 107 1.84 -16.48 -7.57
C VAL A 107 0.40 -16.17 -8.01
N GLY A 108 -0.10 -14.99 -7.69
CA GLY A 108 -1.44 -14.58 -8.07
C GLY A 108 -1.64 -14.45 -9.59
N THR A 109 -0.61 -14.01 -10.34
CA THR A 109 -0.66 -13.97 -11.82
C THR A 109 -0.70 -15.37 -12.40
N LEU A 110 0.09 -16.31 -11.89
CA LEU A 110 0.04 -17.71 -12.31
C LEU A 110 -1.32 -18.35 -12.02
N ALA A 111 -1.88 -18.09 -10.83
CA ALA A 111 -3.23 -18.53 -10.50
C ALA A 111 -4.28 -17.93 -11.43
N ALA A 112 -4.21 -16.63 -11.71
CA ALA A 112 -5.11 -15.93 -12.63
C ALA A 112 -5.05 -16.52 -14.07
N LEU A 113 -3.83 -16.84 -14.56
CA LEU A 113 -3.64 -17.55 -15.84
C LEU A 113 -4.33 -18.92 -15.83
N GLY A 114 -4.11 -19.71 -14.77
CA GLY A 114 -4.72 -21.01 -14.62
C GLY A 114 -6.24 -20.98 -14.67
N VAL A 115 -6.85 -20.02 -13.98
CA VAL A 115 -8.31 -19.85 -13.96
C VAL A 115 -8.82 -19.33 -15.31
N SER A 116 -8.19 -18.30 -15.87
CA SER A 116 -8.68 -17.62 -17.08
C SER A 116 -8.52 -18.48 -18.34
N ARG A 117 -7.36 -19.11 -18.51
CA ARG A 117 -7.02 -19.85 -19.75
C ARG A 117 -7.33 -21.34 -19.70
N HIS A 118 -7.22 -21.94 -18.52
CA HIS A 118 -7.38 -23.37 -18.34
C HIS A 118 -8.63 -23.75 -17.52
N GLY A 119 -9.41 -22.77 -17.04
CA GLY A 119 -10.62 -23.04 -16.26
C GLY A 119 -10.36 -23.72 -14.90
N ILE A 120 -9.11 -23.71 -14.41
CA ILE A 120 -8.72 -24.39 -13.17
C ILE A 120 -9.50 -23.78 -11.99
N GLY A 121 -10.24 -24.64 -11.27
CA GLY A 121 -11.07 -24.25 -10.13
C GLY A 121 -12.36 -23.52 -10.48
N GLY A 122 -12.51 -23.04 -11.71
CA GLY A 122 -13.74 -22.43 -12.22
C GLY A 122 -14.31 -21.30 -11.34
N ASN A 123 -15.64 -21.18 -11.35
CA ASN A 123 -16.35 -20.17 -10.55
C ASN A 123 -16.24 -20.42 -9.04
N THR A 124 -16.07 -21.68 -8.63
CA THR A 124 -15.92 -22.05 -7.21
C THR A 124 -14.65 -21.47 -6.63
N PHE A 125 -13.52 -21.58 -7.34
CA PHE A 125 -12.25 -20.99 -6.89
C PHE A 125 -12.34 -19.47 -6.80
N MET A 126 -12.93 -18.82 -7.80
CA MET A 126 -13.13 -17.36 -7.77
C MET A 126 -14.07 -16.93 -6.64
N GLY A 127 -15.10 -17.72 -6.36
CA GLY A 127 -15.97 -17.52 -5.19
C GLY A 127 -15.21 -17.61 -3.86
N LEU A 128 -14.33 -18.62 -3.72
CA LEU A 128 -13.48 -18.78 -2.54
C LEU A 128 -12.50 -17.60 -2.37
N VAL A 129 -11.87 -17.16 -3.46
CA VAL A 129 -10.98 -15.99 -3.45
C VAL A 129 -11.68 -14.73 -2.95
N LEU A 130 -12.93 -14.50 -3.38
CA LEU A 130 -13.77 -13.40 -2.89
C LEU A 130 -14.17 -13.58 -1.43
N MET A 131 -14.59 -14.79 -1.05
CA MET A 131 -14.99 -15.11 0.31
C MET A 131 -13.86 -14.87 1.32
N LEU A 132 -12.64 -15.32 0.98
CA LEU A 132 -11.44 -15.04 1.80
C LEU A 132 -11.18 -13.53 1.95
N ARG A 133 -11.53 -12.76 0.93
CA ARG A 133 -11.37 -11.30 0.95
C ARG A 133 -12.40 -10.61 1.84
N MET A 134 -13.62 -11.16 1.93
CA MET A 134 -14.69 -10.62 2.77
C MET A 134 -14.51 -10.99 4.24
N ALA A 135 -13.73 -12.03 4.55
CA ALA A 135 -13.45 -12.42 5.92
C ALA A 135 -12.64 -11.31 6.64
N PRO A 136 -13.09 -10.87 7.84
CA PRO A 136 -12.33 -9.89 8.61
C PRO A 136 -10.94 -10.44 8.96
N PRO A 137 -9.84 -9.73 8.65
CA PRO A 137 -8.48 -10.23 8.96
C PRO A 137 -8.28 -10.58 10.43
N MET A 138 -8.97 -9.89 11.33
CA MET A 138 -8.89 -10.11 12.78
C MET A 138 -9.31 -11.53 13.19
N VAL A 139 -10.20 -12.19 12.45
CA VAL A 139 -10.64 -13.56 12.76
C VAL A 139 -9.48 -14.56 12.56
N ALA A 140 -8.68 -14.34 11.53
CA ALA A 140 -7.57 -15.24 11.20
C ALA A 140 -6.28 -14.95 11.98
N ILE A 141 -6.12 -13.75 12.55
CA ILE A 141 -4.82 -13.30 13.05
C ILE A 141 -4.38 -14.04 14.31
N ILE A 142 -5.29 -14.36 15.23
CA ILE A 142 -4.95 -15.07 16.48
C ILE A 142 -4.52 -16.51 16.16
N PRO A 143 -5.29 -17.32 15.40
CA PRO A 143 -4.82 -18.64 14.97
C PRO A 143 -3.52 -18.58 14.20
N LEU A 144 -3.35 -17.58 13.31
CA LEU A 144 -2.13 -17.40 12.54
C LEU A 144 -0.91 -17.09 13.43
N ALA A 145 -1.07 -16.22 14.43
CA ALA A 145 -0.01 -15.88 15.37
C ALA A 145 0.47 -17.10 16.16
N LEU A 146 -0.47 -17.93 16.64
CA LEU A 146 -0.14 -19.19 17.33
C LEU A 146 0.60 -20.15 16.39
N PHE A 147 0.11 -20.32 15.16
CA PHE A 147 0.76 -21.17 14.17
C PHE A 147 2.17 -20.69 13.81
N TYR A 148 2.35 -19.37 13.65
CA TYR A 148 3.66 -18.77 13.36
C TYR A 148 4.62 -18.91 14.54
N SER A 149 4.13 -18.83 15.76
CA SER A 149 4.94 -19.06 16.96
C SER A 149 5.50 -20.49 16.99
N VAL A 150 4.67 -21.49 16.68
CA VAL A 150 5.08 -22.91 16.64
C VAL A 150 6.07 -23.19 15.52
N LEU A 151 5.90 -22.57 14.35
CA LEU A 151 6.78 -22.75 13.19
C LEU A 151 8.08 -21.91 13.25
N GLY A 152 8.24 -21.03 14.25
CA GLY A 152 9.36 -20.10 14.30
C GLY A 152 9.30 -18.99 13.25
N PHE A 153 8.11 -18.66 12.72
CA PHE A 153 7.88 -17.61 11.74
C PHE A 153 7.54 -16.27 12.40
N ALA A 154 7.17 -16.30 13.70
CA ALA A 154 6.90 -15.08 14.45
C ALA A 154 8.16 -14.20 14.51
N ASP A 155 7.96 -12.89 14.41
CA ASP A 155 9.00 -11.85 14.48
C ASP A 155 10.13 -12.02 13.44
N THR A 156 9.79 -12.51 12.24
CA THR A 156 10.73 -12.71 11.12
C THR A 156 10.23 -12.04 9.84
N HIS A 157 11.18 -11.63 8.98
CA HIS A 157 10.84 -11.06 7.67
C HIS A 157 10.06 -12.04 6.81
N HIS A 158 10.49 -13.30 6.73
CA HIS A 158 9.82 -14.32 5.91
C HIS A 158 8.40 -14.61 6.40
N GLY A 159 8.16 -14.59 7.71
CA GLY A 159 6.83 -14.73 8.26
C GLY A 159 5.90 -13.60 7.81
N LEU A 160 6.33 -12.33 7.96
CA LEU A 160 5.54 -11.20 7.49
C LEU A 160 5.36 -11.16 5.96
N ILE A 161 6.39 -11.50 5.18
CA ILE A 161 6.31 -11.59 3.72
C ILE A 161 5.24 -12.59 3.29
N LEU A 162 5.21 -13.78 3.91
CA LEU A 162 4.19 -14.79 3.63
C LEU A 162 2.79 -14.33 4.04
N ALA A 163 2.64 -13.71 5.21
CA ALA A 163 1.36 -13.17 5.65
C ALA A 163 0.84 -12.12 4.66
N TYR A 164 1.65 -11.12 4.34
CA TYR A 164 1.28 -10.02 3.44
C TYR A 164 0.95 -10.53 2.03
N ALA A 165 1.79 -11.44 1.49
CA ALA A 165 1.54 -12.04 0.18
C ALA A 165 0.21 -12.81 0.16
N THR A 166 -0.05 -13.65 1.16
CA THR A 166 -1.27 -14.46 1.25
C THR A 166 -2.51 -13.59 1.31
N PHE A 167 -2.48 -12.52 2.12
CA PHE A 167 -3.63 -11.62 2.27
C PHE A 167 -3.90 -10.72 1.08
N THR A 168 -2.86 -10.36 0.32
CA THR A 168 -3.00 -9.50 -0.86
C THR A 168 -3.15 -10.27 -2.17
N MET A 169 -2.80 -11.55 -2.20
CA MET A 169 -2.94 -12.42 -3.38
C MET A 169 -4.35 -12.47 -3.98
N PRO A 170 -5.45 -12.52 -3.21
CA PRO A 170 -6.81 -12.48 -3.75
C PRO A 170 -7.07 -11.28 -4.67
N TYR A 171 -6.53 -10.11 -4.35
CA TYR A 171 -6.63 -8.93 -5.22
C TYR A 171 -5.90 -9.14 -6.54
N VAL A 172 -4.68 -9.72 -6.47
CA VAL A 172 -3.89 -9.98 -7.66
C VAL A 172 -4.65 -10.92 -8.59
N VAL A 173 -5.13 -12.06 -8.06
CA VAL A 173 -5.87 -13.05 -8.85
C VAL A 173 -7.07 -12.40 -9.54
N TRP A 174 -7.86 -11.63 -8.80
CA TRP A 174 -9.05 -11.00 -9.32
C TRP A 174 -8.76 -9.95 -10.40
N ILE A 175 -7.83 -9.03 -10.12
CA ILE A 175 -7.52 -7.92 -11.02
C ILE A 175 -6.79 -8.43 -12.27
N ILE A 176 -5.77 -9.28 -12.10
CA ILE A 176 -5.00 -9.81 -13.22
C ILE A 176 -5.86 -10.71 -14.11
N LYS A 177 -6.76 -11.53 -13.51
CA LYS A 177 -7.69 -12.33 -14.29
C LYS A 177 -8.53 -11.46 -15.23
N SER A 178 -9.05 -10.31 -14.77
CA SER A 178 -9.84 -9.43 -15.64
C SER A 178 -9.02 -8.89 -16.82
N PHE A 179 -7.75 -8.55 -16.61
CA PHE A 179 -6.87 -8.14 -17.70
C PHE A 179 -6.55 -9.29 -18.68
N ILE A 180 -6.37 -10.51 -18.18
CA ILE A 180 -6.15 -11.68 -19.03
C ILE A 180 -7.39 -11.98 -19.87
N ASP A 181 -8.58 -11.89 -19.28
CA ASP A 181 -9.85 -12.16 -19.98
C ASP A 181 -10.12 -11.17 -21.13
N GLU A 182 -9.55 -9.97 -21.10
CA GLU A 182 -9.62 -8.98 -22.18
C GLU A 182 -8.71 -9.31 -23.37
N VAL A 183 -7.71 -10.18 -23.20
CA VAL A 183 -6.81 -10.61 -24.28
C VAL A 183 -7.47 -11.70 -25.11
N PRO A 184 -7.68 -11.52 -26.43
CA PRO A 184 -8.24 -12.55 -27.29
C PRO A 184 -7.42 -13.85 -27.26
N LYS A 185 -8.10 -15.00 -27.11
CA LYS A 185 -7.46 -16.32 -27.05
C LYS A 185 -6.77 -16.70 -28.36
N GLU A 186 -7.29 -16.20 -29.47
CA GLU A 186 -6.79 -16.42 -30.83
C GLU A 186 -5.32 -15.98 -30.98
N LEU A 187 -4.87 -14.99 -30.22
CA LEU A 187 -3.45 -14.57 -30.23
C LEU A 187 -2.53 -15.63 -29.63
N GLU A 188 -2.97 -16.31 -28.57
CA GLU A 188 -2.23 -17.41 -27.98
C GLU A 188 -2.27 -18.68 -28.87
N GLU A 189 -3.43 -18.93 -29.49
CA GLU A 189 -3.62 -20.05 -30.42
C GLU A 189 -2.74 -19.90 -31.65
N SER A 190 -2.68 -18.71 -32.27
CA SER A 190 -1.77 -18.41 -33.37
C SER A 190 -0.31 -18.64 -33.01
N ALA A 191 0.12 -18.15 -31.83
CA ALA A 191 1.49 -18.35 -31.35
C ALA A 191 1.83 -19.84 -31.12
N ARG A 192 0.84 -20.65 -30.74
CA ARG A 192 1.00 -22.09 -30.59
C ARG A 192 1.08 -22.81 -31.95
N LEU A 193 0.37 -22.34 -32.95
CA LEU A 193 0.52 -22.81 -34.34
C LEU A 193 1.91 -22.51 -34.90
N ASP A 194 2.52 -21.39 -34.47
CA ASP A 194 3.90 -21.01 -34.78
C ASP A 194 4.94 -21.83 -33.99
N GLY A 195 4.52 -22.84 -33.22
CA GLY A 195 5.40 -23.78 -32.52
C GLY A 195 5.72 -23.42 -31.07
N LEU A 196 5.08 -22.43 -30.47
CA LEU A 196 5.27 -22.15 -29.04
C LEU A 196 4.50 -23.16 -28.17
N SER A 197 5.13 -23.57 -27.06
CA SER A 197 4.42 -24.32 -26.03
C SER A 197 3.35 -23.45 -25.35
N PRO A 198 2.29 -24.02 -24.74
CA PRO A 198 1.24 -23.24 -24.07
C PRO A 198 1.80 -22.24 -23.05
N LEU A 199 2.76 -22.65 -22.25
CA LEU A 199 3.40 -21.79 -21.26
C LEU A 199 4.20 -20.66 -21.91
N ALA A 200 4.94 -20.98 -23.00
CA ALA A 200 5.68 -19.96 -23.75
C ALA A 200 4.75 -18.93 -24.42
N ALA A 201 3.58 -19.34 -24.89
CA ALA A 201 2.59 -18.43 -25.45
C ALA A 201 2.09 -17.44 -24.37
N HIS A 202 1.83 -17.90 -23.15
CA HIS A 202 1.46 -17.00 -22.06
C HIS A 202 2.56 -15.97 -21.75
N PHE A 203 3.81 -16.40 -21.63
CA PHE A 203 4.92 -15.49 -21.32
C PHE A 203 5.28 -14.55 -22.46
N LYS A 204 5.16 -14.98 -23.72
CA LYS A 204 5.56 -14.18 -24.88
C LYS A 204 4.43 -13.35 -25.49
N VAL A 205 3.18 -13.71 -25.24
CA VAL A 205 2.01 -13.02 -25.80
C VAL A 205 1.18 -12.36 -24.72
N THR A 206 0.60 -13.15 -23.80
CA THR A 206 -0.38 -12.64 -22.83
C THR A 206 0.24 -11.66 -21.84
N LEU A 207 1.33 -12.07 -21.14
CA LEU A 207 1.93 -11.23 -20.09
C LEU A 207 2.46 -9.89 -20.63
N PRO A 208 3.14 -9.80 -21.80
CA PRO A 208 3.52 -8.51 -22.37
C PRO A 208 2.34 -7.60 -22.71
N LEU A 209 1.21 -8.16 -23.16
CA LEU A 209 0.01 -7.39 -23.46
C LEU A 209 -0.63 -6.78 -22.21
N ILE A 210 -0.65 -7.51 -21.10
CA ILE A 210 -1.22 -7.06 -19.82
C ILE A 210 -0.21 -6.41 -18.88
N LYS A 211 1.02 -6.12 -19.33
CA LYS A 211 2.08 -5.54 -18.47
C LYS A 211 1.64 -4.29 -17.72
N GLY A 212 0.82 -3.44 -18.33
CA GLY A 212 0.25 -2.26 -17.71
C GLY A 212 -0.66 -2.61 -16.52
N GLY A 213 -1.49 -3.64 -16.67
CA GLY A 213 -2.33 -4.18 -15.61
C GLY A 213 -1.52 -4.80 -14.48
N ILE A 214 -0.46 -5.56 -14.81
CA ILE A 214 0.45 -6.12 -13.80
C ILE A 214 1.12 -5.02 -12.99
N LEU A 215 1.66 -3.99 -13.64
CA LEU A 215 2.29 -2.85 -12.95
C LEU A 215 1.32 -2.11 -12.05
N ALA A 216 0.10 -1.84 -12.54
CA ALA A 216 -0.93 -1.17 -11.75
C ALA A 216 -1.35 -2.00 -10.52
N THR A 217 -1.54 -3.32 -10.71
CA THR A 217 -1.87 -4.26 -9.62
C THR A 217 -0.72 -4.36 -8.63
N SER A 218 0.52 -4.44 -9.10
CA SER A 218 1.70 -4.49 -8.22
C SER A 218 1.80 -3.28 -7.33
N LEU A 219 1.55 -2.07 -7.86
CA LEU A 219 1.55 -0.87 -7.04
C LEU A 219 0.40 -0.87 -6.03
N PHE A 220 -0.80 -1.22 -6.46
CA PHE A 220 -1.94 -1.30 -5.56
C PHE A 220 -1.65 -2.22 -4.38
N VAL A 221 -1.13 -3.42 -4.65
CA VAL A 221 -0.74 -4.39 -3.62
C VAL A 221 0.41 -3.88 -2.77
N TRP A 222 1.40 -3.20 -3.37
CA TRP A 222 2.50 -2.60 -2.62
C TRP A 222 2.01 -1.53 -1.64
N ILE A 223 1.06 -0.66 -2.05
CA ILE A 223 0.45 0.33 -1.15
C ILE A 223 -0.26 -0.35 0.02
N LEU A 224 -0.99 -1.45 -0.23
CA LEU A 224 -1.64 -2.23 0.83
C LEU A 224 -0.62 -2.81 1.80
N ASN A 225 0.44 -3.45 1.29
CA ASN A 225 1.49 -4.04 2.11
C ASN A 225 2.32 -2.99 2.87
N TRP A 226 2.60 -1.83 2.25
CA TRP A 226 3.32 -0.74 2.91
C TRP A 226 2.55 -0.14 4.08
N SER A 227 1.24 -0.08 3.98
CA SER A 227 0.34 0.50 4.98
C SER A 227 -0.18 -0.53 5.99
N GLU A 228 0.25 -1.80 5.86
CA GLU A 228 -0.26 -2.88 6.70
C GLU A 228 0.26 -2.76 8.14
N TYR A 229 -0.68 -2.72 9.07
CA TYR A 229 -0.40 -2.56 10.49
C TYR A 229 -0.75 -3.81 11.31
N LEU A 230 -1.93 -4.40 11.03
CA LEU A 230 -2.54 -5.40 11.89
C LEU A 230 -1.71 -6.68 11.98
N PHE A 231 -1.28 -7.22 10.83
CA PHE A 231 -0.41 -8.41 10.81
C PHE A 231 0.94 -8.11 11.42
N ALA A 232 1.52 -6.94 11.13
CA ALA A 232 2.81 -6.57 11.69
C ALA A 232 2.76 -6.49 13.22
N VAL A 233 1.79 -5.77 13.80
CA VAL A 233 1.72 -5.61 15.25
C VAL A 233 1.43 -6.90 16.00
N MET A 234 0.73 -7.85 15.35
CA MET A 234 0.34 -9.11 15.98
C MET A 234 1.35 -10.24 15.76
N LEU A 235 2.10 -10.20 14.66
CA LEU A 235 3.05 -11.26 14.31
C LEU A 235 4.50 -10.92 14.65
N THR A 236 4.78 -9.68 15.11
CA THR A 236 6.14 -9.26 15.49
C THR A 236 6.21 -8.76 16.92
N HIS A 237 7.38 -8.93 17.54
CA HIS A 237 7.61 -8.59 18.94
C HIS A 237 8.80 -7.65 19.16
N GLY A 238 9.45 -7.18 18.10
CA GLY A 238 10.51 -6.17 18.19
C GLY A 238 11.72 -6.32 17.29
N ASN A 239 11.96 -7.48 16.65
CA ASN A 239 13.03 -7.64 15.67
C ASN A 239 12.64 -7.04 14.32
N VAL A 240 11.42 -7.35 13.85
CA VAL A 240 10.90 -6.90 12.54
C VAL A 240 9.77 -5.90 12.73
N VAL A 241 10.14 -4.71 13.17
CA VAL A 241 9.16 -3.62 13.34
C VAL A 241 8.99 -2.89 12.02
N THR A 242 7.73 -2.76 11.54
CA THR A 242 7.40 -2.00 10.33
C THR A 242 7.05 -0.54 10.65
N LEU A 243 7.05 0.34 9.64
CA LEU A 243 6.73 1.76 9.82
C LEU A 243 5.37 2.02 10.48
N PRO A 244 4.26 1.37 10.06
CA PRO A 244 2.98 1.58 10.74
C PRO A 244 3.02 1.21 12.23
N VAL A 245 3.73 0.15 12.59
CA VAL A 245 3.91 -0.25 14.00
C VAL A 245 4.81 0.76 14.73
N GLN A 246 5.89 1.21 14.11
CA GLN A 246 6.79 2.21 14.73
C GLN A 246 6.07 3.53 15.03
N ILE A 247 5.20 3.99 14.14
CA ILE A 247 4.38 5.20 14.35
C ILE A 247 3.53 5.09 15.61
N THR A 248 2.97 3.93 15.92
CA THR A 248 2.13 3.75 17.12
C THR A 248 2.93 3.70 18.41
N LYS A 249 4.23 3.38 18.38
CA LYS A 249 5.09 3.38 19.56
C LYS A 249 5.28 4.77 20.18
N TYR A 250 5.04 5.84 19.44
CA TYR A 250 5.03 7.20 19.98
C TYR A 250 3.79 7.52 20.85
N GLN A 251 2.83 6.59 20.92
CA GLN A 251 1.77 6.62 21.91
C GLN A 251 2.26 5.89 23.18
N THR A 252 2.56 6.64 24.22
CA THR A 252 3.14 6.13 25.45
C THR A 252 2.15 6.22 26.60
N PHE A 253 2.45 5.56 27.70
CA PHE A 253 1.64 5.68 28.93
C PHE A 253 1.67 7.11 29.54
N MET A 254 2.68 7.93 29.18
CA MET A 254 2.77 9.34 29.58
C MET A 254 2.05 10.29 28.62
N GLY A 255 1.42 9.78 27.56
CA GLY A 255 0.76 10.53 26.51
C GLY A 255 1.36 10.32 25.14
N THR A 256 0.79 10.97 24.14
CA THR A 256 1.21 10.86 22.74
C THR A 256 2.26 11.91 22.40
N LEU A 257 3.33 11.47 21.77
CA LEU A 257 4.38 12.33 21.23
C LEU A 257 4.02 12.75 19.82
N TYR A 258 3.11 13.71 19.70
CA TYR A 258 2.52 14.11 18.41
C TYR A 258 3.54 14.63 17.39
N GLY A 259 4.60 15.31 17.83
CA GLY A 259 5.65 15.82 16.93
C GLY A 259 6.43 14.71 16.21
N PRO A 260 7.13 13.82 16.94
CA PRO A 260 7.83 12.68 16.34
C PRO A 260 6.89 11.72 15.59
N GLN A 261 5.68 11.47 16.11
CA GLN A 261 4.68 10.66 15.43
C GLN A 261 4.28 11.27 14.08
N ALA A 262 4.01 12.57 14.04
CA ALA A 262 3.67 13.29 12.81
C ALA A 262 4.85 13.32 11.83
N ALA A 263 6.07 13.53 12.32
CA ALA A 263 7.27 13.53 11.50
C ALA A 263 7.49 12.16 10.82
N LEU A 264 7.36 11.05 11.58
CA LEU A 264 7.48 9.71 10.99
C LEU A 264 6.32 9.40 10.02
N ALA A 265 5.10 9.82 10.33
CA ALA A 265 3.96 9.65 9.44
C ALA A 265 4.14 10.38 8.10
N ILE A 266 4.64 11.63 8.11
CA ILE A 266 4.96 12.38 6.88
C ILE A 266 6.02 11.65 6.07
N LEU A 267 7.10 11.17 6.70
CA LEU A 267 8.14 10.41 6.01
C LEU A 267 7.60 9.10 5.41
N ALA A 268 6.69 8.42 6.11
CA ALA A 268 6.07 7.18 5.63
C ALA A 268 5.15 7.41 4.39
N VAL A 269 4.59 8.62 4.23
CA VAL A 269 3.75 8.98 3.07
C VAL A 269 4.59 9.27 1.82
N ILE A 270 5.85 9.71 1.96
CA ILE A 270 6.70 10.08 0.80
C ILE A 270 6.79 8.97 -0.25
N PRO A 271 7.14 7.72 0.09
CA PRO A 271 7.18 6.64 -0.91
C PRO A 271 5.86 6.41 -1.62
N LEU A 272 4.72 6.52 -0.90
CA LEU A 272 3.39 6.35 -1.48
C LEU A 272 3.09 7.42 -2.54
N VAL A 273 3.43 8.68 -2.25
CA VAL A 273 3.27 9.80 -3.19
C VAL A 273 4.19 9.62 -4.40
N VAL A 274 5.46 9.28 -4.18
CA VAL A 274 6.43 9.05 -5.27
C VAL A 274 5.95 7.95 -6.21
N PHE A 275 5.56 6.80 -5.67
CA PHE A 275 5.04 5.70 -6.49
C PHE A 275 3.72 6.07 -7.18
N GLY A 276 2.81 6.77 -6.50
CA GLY A 276 1.58 7.28 -7.11
C GLY A 276 1.83 8.18 -8.31
N ILE A 277 2.82 9.07 -8.23
CA ILE A 277 3.21 9.96 -9.34
C ILE A 277 3.83 9.15 -10.49
N ILE A 278 4.69 8.17 -10.21
CA ILE A 278 5.33 7.34 -11.23
C ILE A 278 4.28 6.57 -12.04
N ILE A 279 3.29 6.00 -11.38
CA ILE A 279 2.33 5.09 -12.02
C ILE A 279 1.13 5.79 -12.65
N ARG A 280 0.86 7.07 -12.33
CA ARG A 280 -0.28 7.80 -12.93
C ARG A 280 -0.38 7.65 -14.45
N LYS A 281 0.77 7.55 -15.15
CA LYS A 281 0.83 7.36 -16.60
C LYS A 281 0.36 5.97 -17.07
N HIS A 282 0.52 4.96 -16.22
CA HIS A 282 0.16 3.58 -16.51
C HIS A 282 -1.30 3.29 -16.12
N LEU A 283 -1.79 3.89 -15.04
CA LEU A 283 -3.19 3.82 -14.62
C LEU A 283 -4.13 4.45 -15.65
N ALA A 284 -3.75 5.60 -16.22
CA ALA A 284 -4.58 6.27 -17.24
C ALA A 284 -4.81 5.42 -18.49
N ARG A 285 -3.86 4.54 -18.85
CA ARG A 285 -3.99 3.63 -20.01
C ARG A 285 -4.77 2.36 -19.66
N GLY A 286 -4.67 1.84 -18.44
CA GLY A 286 -5.39 0.63 -18.00
C GLY A 286 -6.88 0.88 -17.72
N LEU A 287 -7.23 2.06 -17.19
CA LEU A 287 -8.62 2.42 -16.88
C LEU A 287 -9.44 2.79 -18.14
N THR A 288 -8.78 3.17 -19.24
CA THR A 288 -9.48 3.51 -20.49
C THR A 288 -9.89 2.29 -21.30
N PHE A 289 -9.25 1.12 -21.12
CA PHE A 289 -9.66 -0.11 -21.79
C PHE A 289 -10.96 -0.71 -21.24
N GLY A 290 -11.29 -0.49 -19.96
CA GLY A 290 -12.55 -0.93 -19.37
C GLY A 290 -13.76 -0.01 -19.60
N ALA A 291 -13.55 1.23 -20.06
CA ALA A 291 -14.59 2.24 -20.19
C ALA A 291 -15.23 2.31 -21.62
N ILE A 292 -14.75 1.49 -22.57
CA ILE A 292 -15.30 1.43 -23.93
C ILE A 292 -16.02 0.09 -24.12
N LYS A 293 -17.03 -0.17 -23.30
CA LYS A 293 -18.14 -1.07 -23.57
C LYS A 293 -19.42 -0.26 -23.39
N GLY A 294 -19.80 0.44 -24.42
CA GLY A 294 -21.06 1.14 -24.59
C GLY A 294 -21.32 1.33 -26.05
#